data_d972fd0baf7e2dd8f87a2e9e57e341cd
#
_entry.id   d972fd0baf7e2dd8f87a2e9e57e341cd
#
_cell.length_a   1.000
_cell.length_b   1.000
_cell.length_c   1.000
_cell.angle_alpha   90.00
_cell.angle_beta   90.00
_cell.angle_gamma   90.00
#
_symmetry.space_group_name_H-M   'P 1'
#
loop_
_entity.id
_entity.type
_entity.pdbx_description
1 polymer ?
#
loop_
_entity_poly.entity_id
_entity_poly.type
_entity_poly.pdbx_seq_one_letter_code
_entity_poly.pdbx_strand_id
1 'polypeptide(L)'
;MKALVKFILFVSVFAGLFGCAGKKPVVEPAAAEGTTQEAPRDSLRAKFVLAILQQDSVTQEVKTQEFDAVLFSVPGKRYRMELTGPLGIGVASLLWQEEGWQITFPTEKLYMKGVGYMVGLLNTDALPMVHIHQVADIFDGRLLPEGYEEVDPPEDSTRVEGVTYAREKMGRAFRFAKENGHVAWLSRKGRGGKTETLHFYDFKTFEGVEVPSNIIFELDGAKFLEIKIKKIARKKSFSSGTWRLNIPKSFKRVGE
;
A
#
# COMPACT_ATOMS: atom_id res chain seq x y z
N MET A 1 -25.12 4.61 3.54
CA MET A 1 -24.58 5.94 3.25
C MET A 1 -24.05 6.68 4.48
N LYS A 2 -24.80 6.77 5.60
CA LYS A 2 -24.33 7.44 6.84
C LYS A 2 -23.08 6.81 7.49
N ALA A 3 -22.79 5.53 7.27
CA ALA A 3 -21.63 4.84 7.82
C ALA A 3 -20.32 5.19 7.08
N LEU A 4 -20.40 5.42 5.77
CA LEU A 4 -19.23 5.81 4.95
C LEU A 4 -18.75 7.22 5.32
N VAL A 5 -19.69 8.14 5.59
CA VAL A 5 -19.37 9.52 6.01
C VAL A 5 -18.69 9.57 7.38
N LYS A 6 -19.07 8.70 8.31
CA LYS A 6 -18.36 8.58 9.62
C LYS A 6 -16.96 8.02 9.48
N PHE A 7 -16.70 7.20 8.47
CA PHE A 7 -15.40 6.64 8.20
C PHE A 7 -14.40 7.68 7.66
N ILE A 8 -14.89 8.68 6.93
CA ILE A 8 -14.08 9.74 6.32
C ILE A 8 -13.81 10.91 7.29
N LEU A 9 -14.68 11.12 8.28
CA LEU A 9 -14.62 12.29 9.17
C LEU A 9 -13.61 12.19 10.32
N PHE A 10 -12.92 11.05 10.49
CA PHE A 10 -11.95 10.84 11.58
C PHE A 10 -10.47 11.05 11.17
N VAL A 11 -10.22 11.71 10.04
CA VAL A 11 -8.87 12.06 9.55
C VAL A 11 -8.51 13.50 9.93
N SER A 12 -8.77 13.96 11.12
CA SER A 12 -8.30 15.28 11.55
C SER A 12 -7.40 15.19 12.78
N VAL A 13 -6.29 15.93 12.68
CA VAL A 13 -5.37 16.35 13.74
C VAL A 13 -4.23 15.37 14.06
N PHE A 14 -3.10 15.56 13.38
CA PHE A 14 -1.79 15.72 14.05
C PHE A 14 -0.78 16.26 13.01
N ALA A 15 -0.79 17.56 12.80
CA ALA A 15 0.35 18.29 12.27
C ALA A 15 0.90 19.15 13.39
N GLY A 16 2.05 18.78 13.94
CA GLY A 16 2.70 19.54 14.99
C GLY A 16 4.16 19.18 15.13
N LEU A 17 5.01 20.11 14.66
CA LEU A 17 6.35 20.42 15.17
C LEU A 17 7.44 19.35 15.02
N PHE A 18 8.40 19.61 14.14
CA PHE A 18 9.82 19.68 14.51
C PHE A 18 10.59 20.35 13.36
N GLY A 19 10.87 21.63 13.53
CA GLY A 19 11.98 22.28 12.87
C GLY A 19 13.24 22.06 13.68
N CYS A 20 14.35 21.79 13.02
CA CYS A 20 15.66 22.27 13.41
C CYS A 20 16.66 22.10 12.27
N ALA A 21 17.19 23.22 11.85
CA ALA A 21 18.30 23.34 10.93
C ALA A 21 19.61 22.86 11.60
N GLY A 22 20.39 22.06 10.86
CA GLY A 22 21.74 21.70 11.23
C GLY A 22 22.53 21.35 9.98
N LYS A 23 23.25 22.33 9.41
CA LYS A 23 24.28 22.09 8.40
C LYS A 23 25.41 21.26 9.01
N LYS A 24 25.74 20.13 8.42
CA LYS A 24 26.99 19.39 8.65
C LYS A 24 27.76 19.26 7.34
N PRO A 25 29.11 19.22 7.40
CA PRO A 25 29.97 19.36 6.23
C PRO A 25 29.93 18.10 5.35
N VAL A 26 30.04 18.35 4.06
CA VAL A 26 30.19 17.36 3.00
C VAL A 26 31.51 16.62 3.20
N VAL A 27 31.44 15.34 3.53
CA VAL A 27 32.54 14.39 3.35
C VAL A 27 32.22 13.66 2.07
N GLU A 28 33.07 13.83 1.06
CA GLU A 28 33.05 13.06 -0.17
C GLU A 28 33.31 11.59 0.17
N PRO A 29 32.40 10.65 -0.12
CA PRO A 29 32.74 9.24 -0.03
C PRO A 29 33.38 8.79 -1.34
N ALA A 30 34.52 8.11 -1.19
CA ALA A 30 35.23 7.41 -2.24
C ALA A 30 34.28 6.53 -3.07
N ALA A 31 34.55 6.48 -4.37
CA ALA A 31 33.85 5.69 -5.37
C ALA A 31 33.63 4.24 -4.89
N ALA A 32 32.39 3.88 -4.62
CA ALA A 32 31.98 2.50 -4.45
C ALA A 32 31.61 1.95 -5.83
N GLU A 33 32.38 1.00 -6.26
CA GLU A 33 32.20 0.20 -7.47
C GLU A 33 30.87 -0.57 -7.42
N GLY A 34 30.19 -0.60 -8.57
CA GLY A 34 29.18 -1.61 -8.85
C GLY A 34 27.75 -1.31 -8.44
N THR A 35 27.20 -0.15 -8.82
CA THR A 35 25.75 -0.01 -8.91
C THR A 35 25.30 -0.73 -10.16
N THR A 36 24.82 -1.96 -10.02
CA THR A 36 24.05 -2.64 -11.07
C THR A 36 22.84 -1.74 -11.33
N GLN A 37 22.87 -0.98 -12.41
CA GLN A 37 21.80 -0.11 -12.84
C GLN A 37 20.62 -1.01 -13.21
N GLU A 38 19.66 -1.14 -12.28
CA GLU A 38 18.46 -1.95 -12.50
C GLU A 38 17.77 -1.44 -13.77
N ALA A 39 17.47 -2.34 -14.69
CA ALA A 39 16.80 -1.97 -15.94
C ALA A 39 15.51 -1.17 -15.63
N PRO A 40 15.17 -0.15 -16.42
CA PRO A 40 13.98 0.66 -16.20
C PRO A 40 12.75 -0.24 -16.11
N ARG A 41 12.08 -0.25 -14.96
CA ARG A 41 10.88 -1.06 -14.74
C ARG A 41 9.75 -0.53 -15.61
N ASP A 42 9.07 -1.42 -16.32
CA ASP A 42 7.91 -1.06 -17.11
C ASP A 42 6.78 -0.54 -16.23
N SER A 43 6.04 0.43 -16.76
CA SER A 43 4.82 0.90 -16.12
C SER A 43 3.77 -0.21 -16.12
N LEU A 44 2.99 -0.34 -15.07
CA LEU A 44 1.95 -1.36 -14.98
C LEU A 44 0.55 -0.76 -14.82
N ARG A 45 -0.45 -1.49 -15.35
CA ARG A 45 -1.86 -1.28 -15.08
C ARG A 45 -2.44 -2.57 -14.54
N ALA A 46 -2.94 -2.53 -13.31
CA ALA A 46 -3.62 -3.67 -12.69
C ALA A 46 -5.12 -3.40 -12.53
N LYS A 47 -5.93 -4.43 -12.78
CA LYS A 47 -7.36 -4.48 -12.43
C LYS A 47 -7.54 -5.53 -11.34
N PHE A 48 -8.25 -5.19 -10.29
CA PHE A 48 -8.47 -6.08 -9.15
C PHE A 48 -9.77 -5.74 -8.41
N VAL A 49 -10.22 -6.63 -7.56
CA VAL A 49 -11.27 -6.36 -6.57
C VAL A 49 -10.58 -6.06 -5.24
N LEU A 50 -11.03 -5.01 -4.60
CA LEU A 50 -10.66 -4.62 -3.24
C LEU A 50 -11.86 -4.89 -2.35
N ALA A 51 -11.75 -5.84 -1.41
CA ALA A 51 -12.78 -6.13 -0.42
C ALA A 51 -12.33 -5.64 0.95
N ILE A 52 -13.09 -4.71 1.54
CA ILE A 52 -12.87 -4.23 2.91
C ILE A 52 -13.81 -5.00 3.83
N LEU A 53 -13.23 -5.64 4.85
CA LEU A 53 -13.97 -6.41 5.83
C LEU A 53 -14.04 -5.60 7.13
N GLN A 54 -15.24 -5.36 7.60
CA GLN A 54 -15.49 -4.66 8.86
C GLN A 54 -16.26 -5.57 9.79
N GLN A 55 -15.70 -5.85 10.95
CA GLN A 55 -16.42 -6.56 11.99
C GLN A 55 -17.24 -5.55 12.79
N ASP A 56 -18.55 -5.81 12.88
CA ASP A 56 -19.43 -5.05 13.75
C ASP A 56 -19.09 -5.39 15.21
N SER A 57 -18.77 -4.40 16.01
CA SER A 57 -18.31 -4.58 17.40
C SER A 57 -19.41 -5.12 18.34
N VAL A 58 -20.68 -4.99 17.95
CA VAL A 58 -21.84 -5.41 18.75
C VAL A 58 -22.33 -6.80 18.33
N THR A 59 -22.57 -6.96 17.02
CA THR A 59 -23.12 -8.21 16.47
C THR A 59 -22.07 -9.25 16.12
N GLN A 60 -20.78 -8.86 16.10
CA GLN A 60 -19.65 -9.65 15.60
C GLN A 60 -19.79 -10.08 14.13
N GLU A 61 -20.80 -9.59 13.42
CA GLU A 61 -20.97 -9.87 12.00
C GLU A 61 -19.89 -9.18 11.16
N VAL A 62 -19.34 -9.92 10.19
CA VAL A 62 -18.39 -9.37 9.23
C VAL A 62 -19.16 -8.81 8.03
N LYS A 63 -19.12 -7.50 7.85
CA LYS A 63 -19.65 -6.81 6.68
C LYS A 63 -18.53 -6.64 5.65
N THR A 64 -18.75 -7.16 4.45
CA THR A 64 -17.81 -7.02 3.34
C THR A 64 -18.31 -5.95 2.38
N GLN A 65 -17.42 -5.02 2.04
CA GLN A 65 -17.67 -4.01 1.00
C GLN A 65 -16.66 -4.18 -0.12
N GLU A 66 -17.15 -4.50 -1.32
CA GLU A 66 -16.32 -4.74 -2.50
C GLU A 66 -16.30 -3.55 -3.45
N PHE A 67 -15.13 -3.32 -4.05
CA PHE A 67 -14.90 -2.30 -5.05
C PHE A 67 -14.10 -2.89 -6.22
N ASP A 68 -14.48 -2.57 -7.44
CA ASP A 68 -13.59 -2.72 -8.58
C ASP A 68 -12.51 -1.64 -8.52
N ALA A 69 -11.27 -2.04 -8.70
CA ALA A 69 -10.12 -1.15 -8.60
C ALA A 69 -9.23 -1.22 -9.85
N VAL A 70 -8.67 -0.08 -10.23
CA VAL A 70 -7.65 0.01 -11.27
C VAL A 70 -6.47 0.79 -10.70
N LEU A 71 -5.29 0.18 -10.72
CA LEU A 71 -4.02 0.82 -10.38
C LEU A 71 -3.21 1.07 -11.65
N PHE A 72 -2.71 2.29 -11.79
CA PHE A 72 -1.65 2.66 -12.72
C PHE A 72 -0.40 2.98 -11.91
N SER A 73 0.73 2.43 -12.30
CA SER A 73 2.01 2.61 -11.60
C SER A 73 3.14 2.88 -12.57
N VAL A 74 3.95 3.88 -12.26
CA VAL A 74 5.33 4.04 -12.72
C VAL A 74 6.19 3.87 -11.47
N PRO A 75 6.87 2.73 -11.31
CA PRO A 75 7.55 2.38 -10.07
C PRO A 75 8.46 3.48 -9.55
N GLY A 76 8.32 3.83 -8.26
CA GLY A 76 9.10 4.86 -7.59
C GLY A 76 8.75 6.30 -7.95
N LYS A 77 7.92 6.56 -8.98
CA LYS A 77 7.67 7.92 -9.50
C LYS A 77 6.24 8.40 -9.29
N ARG A 78 5.23 7.58 -9.62
CA ARG A 78 3.83 7.99 -9.55
C ARG A 78 2.88 6.81 -9.57
N TYR A 79 1.77 6.96 -8.86
CA TYR A 79 0.73 5.96 -8.71
C TYR A 79 -0.63 6.63 -8.81
N ARG A 80 -1.55 6.00 -9.55
CA ARG A 80 -2.95 6.39 -9.59
C ARG A 80 -3.81 5.19 -9.32
N MET A 81 -4.79 5.33 -8.43
CA MET A 81 -5.77 4.29 -8.17
C MET A 81 -7.17 4.86 -8.29
N GLU A 82 -8.05 4.09 -8.92
CA GLU A 82 -9.46 4.39 -9.06
C GLU A 82 -10.26 3.27 -8.41
N LEU A 83 -11.21 3.63 -7.56
CA LEU A 83 -12.15 2.73 -6.92
C LEU A 83 -13.55 2.98 -7.45
N THR A 84 -14.20 1.91 -7.87
CA THR A 84 -15.54 1.92 -8.42
C THR A 84 -16.40 0.97 -7.60
N GLY A 85 -17.49 1.47 -7.06
CA GLY A 85 -18.47 0.69 -6.32
C GLY A 85 -19.46 -0.03 -7.23
N PRO A 86 -20.51 -0.62 -6.64
CA PRO A 86 -21.60 -1.24 -7.38
C PRO A 86 -22.18 -0.30 -8.44
N LEU A 87 -22.65 -0.87 -9.55
CA LEU A 87 -23.24 -0.14 -10.70
C LEU A 87 -22.26 0.81 -11.41
N GLY A 88 -20.95 0.63 -11.24
CA GLY A 88 -19.96 1.46 -11.91
C GLY A 88 -19.80 2.88 -11.36
N ILE A 89 -20.31 3.14 -10.17
CA ILE A 89 -20.23 4.49 -9.53
C ILE A 89 -18.81 4.68 -8.98
N GLY A 90 -18.12 5.74 -9.45
CA GLY A 90 -16.81 6.11 -8.91
C GLY A 90 -16.91 6.52 -7.43
N VAL A 91 -16.15 5.83 -6.57
CA VAL A 91 -16.15 6.06 -5.11
C VAL A 91 -14.98 6.92 -4.69
N ALA A 92 -13.79 6.60 -5.18
CA ALA A 92 -12.58 7.36 -4.89
C ALA A 92 -11.60 7.30 -6.06
N SER A 93 -10.82 8.36 -6.21
CA SER A 93 -9.65 8.38 -7.09
C SER A 93 -8.48 8.99 -6.34
N LEU A 94 -7.36 8.30 -6.37
CA LEU A 94 -6.11 8.68 -5.71
C LEU A 94 -5.04 8.89 -6.78
N LEU A 95 -4.28 9.97 -6.64
CA LEU A 95 -3.07 10.23 -7.40
C LEU A 95 -1.96 10.59 -6.42
N TRP A 96 -0.85 9.86 -6.49
CA TRP A 96 0.40 10.20 -5.83
C TRP A 96 1.48 10.46 -6.87
N GLN A 97 2.25 11.51 -6.68
CA GLN A 97 3.42 11.89 -7.45
C GLN A 97 4.49 12.44 -6.50
N GLU A 98 5.69 12.66 -6.99
CA GLU A 98 6.81 13.15 -6.17
C GLU A 98 6.48 14.49 -5.48
N GLU A 99 5.71 15.35 -6.14
CA GLU A 99 5.31 16.66 -5.63
C GLU A 99 4.22 16.57 -4.55
N GLY A 100 3.53 15.45 -4.45
CA GLY A 100 2.48 15.24 -3.47
C GLY A 100 1.37 14.30 -3.92
N TRP A 101 0.26 14.36 -3.20
CA TRP A 101 -0.86 13.47 -3.44
C TRP A 101 -2.21 14.20 -3.45
N GLN A 102 -3.16 13.60 -4.13
CA GLN A 102 -4.55 14.05 -4.22
C GLN A 102 -5.49 12.86 -4.12
N ILE A 103 -6.61 13.03 -3.41
CA ILE A 103 -7.71 12.06 -3.36
C ILE A 103 -9.00 12.80 -3.63
N THR A 104 -9.87 12.21 -4.44
CA THR A 104 -11.23 12.72 -4.67
C THR A 104 -12.25 11.66 -4.28
N PHE A 105 -13.39 12.11 -3.74
CA PHE A 105 -14.55 11.31 -3.38
C PHE A 105 -15.76 11.87 -4.15
N PRO A 106 -16.00 11.37 -5.38
CA PRO A 106 -17.00 11.96 -6.28
C PRO A 106 -18.43 11.95 -5.72
N THR A 107 -18.82 10.91 -5.01
CA THR A 107 -20.15 10.78 -4.39
C THR A 107 -20.43 11.83 -3.32
N GLU A 108 -19.42 12.17 -2.52
CA GLU A 108 -19.50 13.16 -1.46
C GLU A 108 -19.14 14.59 -1.94
N LYS A 109 -18.65 14.71 -3.18
CA LYS A 109 -18.08 15.96 -3.72
C LYS A 109 -16.97 16.53 -2.83
N LEU A 110 -16.11 15.66 -2.33
CA LEU A 110 -14.99 16.01 -1.46
C LEU A 110 -13.65 15.72 -2.14
N TYR A 111 -12.62 16.45 -1.72
CA TYR A 111 -11.25 16.13 -2.09
C TYR A 111 -10.27 16.46 -0.96
N MET A 112 -9.13 15.77 -1.00
CA MET A 112 -7.97 15.99 -0.12
C MET A 112 -6.74 16.15 -0.98
N LYS A 113 -5.74 16.89 -0.50
CA LYS A 113 -4.42 16.97 -1.11
C LYS A 113 -3.37 17.26 -0.05
N GLY A 114 -2.16 16.80 -0.29
CA GLY A 114 -1.03 17.03 0.61
C GLY A 114 0.29 16.86 -0.13
N VAL A 115 1.39 17.10 0.57
CA VAL A 115 2.76 16.93 0.10
C VAL A 115 3.40 15.70 0.74
N GLY A 116 4.46 15.17 0.12
CA GLY A 116 5.21 14.03 0.63
C GLY A 116 4.51 12.69 0.42
N TYR A 117 4.91 11.71 1.22
CA TYR A 117 4.34 10.36 1.15
C TYR A 117 2.94 10.34 1.76
N MET A 118 1.99 9.80 1.00
CA MET A 118 0.65 9.59 1.50
C MET A 118 0.66 8.54 2.61
N VAL A 119 0.04 8.87 3.72
CA VAL A 119 -0.09 7.98 4.87
C VAL A 119 -1.29 7.04 4.66
N GLY A 120 -1.08 6.03 3.80
CA GLY A 120 -1.99 4.89 3.66
C GLY A 120 -3.31 5.11 2.91
N LEU A 121 -3.83 4.02 2.33
CA LEU A 121 -5.14 3.97 1.66
C LEU A 121 -6.31 3.92 2.66
N LEU A 122 -6.04 3.40 3.85
CA LEU A 122 -6.98 3.23 4.95
C LEU A 122 -6.32 3.83 6.19
N ASN A 123 -6.50 5.12 6.41
CA ASN A 123 -5.93 5.78 7.57
C ASN A 123 -6.99 5.96 8.65
N THR A 124 -7.22 4.91 9.41
CA THR A 124 -8.00 4.99 10.65
C THR A 124 -7.15 4.46 11.80
N ASP A 125 -7.40 4.92 13.02
CA ASP A 125 -6.73 4.40 14.21
C ASP A 125 -7.00 2.89 14.42
N ALA A 126 -8.04 2.38 13.77
CA ALA A 126 -8.48 0.99 13.88
C ALA A 126 -7.85 0.04 12.82
N LEU A 127 -7.37 0.56 11.69
CA LEU A 127 -6.86 -0.25 10.59
C LEU A 127 -5.42 0.12 10.24
N PRO A 128 -4.58 -0.88 9.91
CA PRO A 128 -3.20 -0.63 9.50
C PRO A 128 -3.15 0.13 8.18
N MET A 129 -2.07 0.84 7.99
CA MET A 129 -1.84 1.58 6.75
C MET A 129 -1.41 0.63 5.64
N VAL A 130 -2.24 0.54 4.58
CA VAL A 130 -1.87 -0.13 3.34
C VAL A 130 -1.39 0.92 2.35
N HIS A 131 -0.08 0.96 2.10
CA HIS A 131 0.50 1.93 1.18
C HIS A 131 0.28 1.51 -0.27
N ILE A 132 -0.09 2.47 -1.13
CA ILE A 132 -0.25 2.23 -2.57
C ILE A 132 1.04 1.69 -3.21
N HIS A 133 2.20 2.11 -2.73
CA HIS A 133 3.50 1.60 -3.14
C HIS A 133 3.63 0.10 -2.88
N GLN A 134 3.26 -0.36 -1.70
CA GLN A 134 3.29 -1.77 -1.33
C GLN A 134 2.39 -2.61 -2.24
N VAL A 135 1.19 -2.12 -2.53
CA VAL A 135 0.27 -2.80 -3.47
C VAL A 135 0.89 -2.88 -4.87
N ALA A 136 1.50 -1.78 -5.34
CA ALA A 136 2.18 -1.74 -6.63
C ALA A 136 3.39 -2.68 -6.68
N ASP A 137 4.17 -2.78 -5.61
CA ASP A 137 5.30 -3.68 -5.50
C ASP A 137 4.88 -5.14 -5.55
N ILE A 138 3.81 -5.52 -4.84
CA ILE A 138 3.23 -6.86 -4.91
C ILE A 138 2.79 -7.20 -6.34
N PHE A 139 2.13 -6.27 -7.04
CA PHE A 139 1.69 -6.46 -8.43
C PHE A 139 2.86 -6.52 -9.43
N ASP A 140 4.03 -6.08 -9.01
CA ASP A 140 5.29 -6.21 -9.76
C ASP A 140 6.11 -7.45 -9.37
N GLY A 141 5.56 -8.32 -8.51
CA GLY A 141 6.19 -9.56 -8.05
C GLY A 141 7.16 -9.36 -6.87
N ARG A 142 7.24 -8.16 -6.31
CA ARG A 142 8.08 -7.87 -5.15
C ARG A 142 7.29 -8.00 -3.85
N LEU A 143 7.40 -9.16 -3.23
CA LEU A 143 6.66 -9.50 -2.02
C LEU A 143 7.42 -9.16 -0.74
N LEU A 144 8.74 -9.08 -0.82
CA LEU A 144 9.62 -8.73 0.30
C LEU A 144 10.23 -7.34 0.10
N PRO A 145 10.54 -6.62 1.19
CA PRO A 145 11.27 -5.36 1.12
C PRO A 145 12.63 -5.51 0.41
N GLU A 146 12.99 -4.54 -0.42
CA GLU A 146 14.23 -4.58 -1.17
C GLU A 146 15.45 -4.41 -0.26
N GLY A 147 16.45 -5.27 -0.47
CA GLY A 147 17.74 -5.22 0.25
C GLY A 147 17.59 -5.44 1.75
N TYR A 148 16.68 -6.31 2.16
CA TYR A 148 16.59 -6.78 3.54
C TYR A 148 17.80 -7.66 3.89
N GLU A 149 18.07 -7.75 5.18
CA GLU A 149 19.08 -8.65 5.74
C GLU A 149 18.39 -9.70 6.60
N GLU A 150 18.76 -10.96 6.44
CA GLU A 150 18.33 -12.02 7.35
C GLU A 150 19.03 -11.85 8.70
N VAL A 151 18.28 -11.99 9.77
CA VAL A 151 18.78 -11.81 11.14
C VAL A 151 18.34 -12.99 12.01
N ASP A 152 19.01 -13.17 13.14
CA ASP A 152 18.56 -14.14 14.13
C ASP A 152 17.22 -13.70 14.75
N PRO A 153 16.39 -14.66 15.19
CA PRO A 153 15.17 -14.35 15.92
C PRO A 153 15.49 -13.54 17.19
N PRO A 154 14.60 -12.67 17.65
CA PRO A 154 14.75 -11.97 18.93
C PRO A 154 15.01 -12.95 20.07
N GLU A 155 15.85 -12.57 21.05
CA GLU A 155 16.24 -13.42 22.19
C GLU A 155 15.03 -14.02 22.94
N ASP A 156 13.93 -13.27 23.02
CA ASP A 156 12.69 -13.68 23.71
C ASP A 156 11.77 -14.57 22.83
N SER A 157 12.16 -14.87 21.59
CA SER A 157 11.34 -15.65 20.67
C SER A 157 11.89 -17.02 20.40
N THR A 158 11.05 -18.05 20.50
CA THR A 158 11.39 -19.39 20.03
C THR A 158 11.54 -19.38 18.51
N ARG A 159 12.64 -19.89 18.00
CA ARG A 159 12.85 -20.06 16.56
C ARG A 159 11.77 -21.01 16.02
N VAL A 160 10.97 -20.51 15.07
CA VAL A 160 9.93 -21.30 14.41
C VAL A 160 10.51 -21.89 13.15
N GLU A 161 10.39 -23.20 12.97
CA GLU A 161 10.83 -23.90 11.77
C GLU A 161 10.12 -23.35 10.52
N GLY A 162 10.87 -23.15 9.43
CA GLY A 162 10.35 -22.62 8.17
C GLY A 162 10.10 -21.11 8.16
N VAL A 163 10.38 -20.39 9.26
CA VAL A 163 10.24 -18.94 9.35
C VAL A 163 11.59 -18.25 9.27
N THR A 164 11.73 -17.32 8.33
CA THR A 164 12.89 -16.42 8.22
C THR A 164 12.61 -15.11 8.93
N TYR A 165 13.54 -14.69 9.78
CA TYR A 165 13.53 -13.37 10.42
C TYR A 165 14.44 -12.43 9.63
N ALA A 166 13.98 -11.21 9.40
CA ALA A 166 14.67 -10.25 8.56
C ALA A 166 14.50 -8.82 9.04
N ARG A 167 15.35 -7.93 8.55
CA ARG A 167 15.30 -6.49 8.84
C ARG A 167 15.43 -5.69 7.56
N GLU A 168 14.55 -4.71 7.39
CA GLU A 168 14.66 -3.73 6.30
C GLU A 168 15.88 -2.82 6.50
N LYS A 169 16.40 -2.22 5.43
CA LYS A 169 17.49 -1.22 5.49
C LYS A 169 17.21 -0.07 6.46
N MET A 170 15.95 0.29 6.64
CA MET A 170 15.51 1.32 7.60
C MET A 170 15.31 0.78 9.04
N GLY A 171 15.74 -0.45 9.31
CA GLY A 171 15.77 -1.03 10.65
C GLY A 171 14.49 -1.72 11.10
N ARG A 172 13.42 -1.71 10.30
CA ARG A 172 12.16 -2.38 10.64
C ARG A 172 12.31 -3.90 10.54
N ALA A 173 12.06 -4.62 11.64
CA ALA A 173 12.07 -6.07 11.68
C ALA A 173 10.76 -6.63 11.11
N PHE A 174 10.88 -7.73 10.38
CA PHE A 174 9.76 -8.53 9.90
C PHE A 174 10.16 -10.00 9.86
N ARG A 175 9.17 -10.87 9.67
CA ARG A 175 9.38 -12.30 9.46
C ARG A 175 8.51 -12.77 8.31
N PHE A 176 8.93 -13.83 7.63
CA PHE A 176 8.18 -14.41 6.52
C PHE A 176 8.41 -15.91 6.44
N ALA A 177 7.54 -16.62 5.76
CA ALA A 177 7.76 -18.01 5.38
C ALA A 177 7.57 -18.18 3.87
N LYS A 178 8.23 -19.22 3.34
CA LYS A 178 8.08 -19.64 1.95
C LYS A 178 7.45 -21.02 1.91
N GLU A 179 6.53 -21.21 0.97
CA GLU A 179 5.94 -22.49 0.62
C GLU A 179 6.04 -22.69 -0.89
N ASN A 180 6.48 -23.86 -1.32
CA ASN A 180 6.65 -24.20 -2.74
C ASN A 180 7.49 -23.17 -3.53
N GLY A 181 8.49 -22.56 -2.88
CA GLY A 181 9.36 -21.55 -3.51
C GLY A 181 8.83 -20.12 -3.48
N HIS A 182 7.58 -19.91 -3.09
CA HIS A 182 6.95 -18.57 -3.01
C HIS A 182 6.86 -18.08 -1.57
N VAL A 183 6.89 -16.77 -1.38
CA VAL A 183 6.54 -16.16 -0.09
C VAL A 183 5.07 -16.43 0.18
N ALA A 184 4.77 -17.24 1.21
CA ALA A 184 3.40 -17.56 1.60
C ALA A 184 2.79 -16.45 2.46
N TRP A 185 3.59 -15.88 3.35
CA TRP A 185 3.17 -14.75 4.18
C TRP A 185 4.36 -13.90 4.64
N LEU A 186 4.06 -12.66 4.99
CA LEU A 186 4.96 -11.70 5.62
C LEU A 186 4.26 -11.08 6.84
N SER A 187 4.96 -11.00 7.98
CA SER A 187 4.40 -10.44 9.21
C SER A 187 5.39 -9.46 9.85
N ARG A 188 4.87 -8.35 10.39
CA ARG A 188 5.65 -7.33 11.09
C ARG A 188 4.84 -6.70 12.22
N LYS A 189 5.54 -6.02 13.13
CA LYS A 189 4.88 -5.14 14.10
C LYS A 189 4.57 -3.80 13.45
N GLY A 190 3.29 -3.45 13.46
CA GLY A 190 2.78 -2.16 13.03
C GLY A 190 2.71 -1.14 14.17
N ARG A 191 2.00 -0.05 13.93
CA ARG A 191 1.76 0.97 14.94
C ARG A 191 0.98 0.40 16.13
N GLY A 192 1.32 0.86 17.34
CA GLY A 192 0.67 0.39 18.57
C GLY A 192 0.98 -1.05 18.94
N GLY A 193 2.05 -1.66 18.39
CA GLY A 193 2.49 -3.02 18.70
C GLY A 193 1.62 -4.13 18.10
N LYS A 194 0.59 -3.79 17.32
CA LYS A 194 -0.26 -4.76 16.62
C LYS A 194 0.51 -5.52 15.56
N THR A 195 0.16 -6.77 15.34
CA THR A 195 0.79 -7.61 14.31
C THR A 195 0.04 -7.46 13.00
N GLU A 196 0.72 -6.93 11.99
CA GLU A 196 0.25 -6.89 10.60
C GLU A 196 0.77 -8.11 9.86
N THR A 197 -0.10 -8.86 9.18
CA THR A 197 0.28 -10.01 8.37
C THR A 197 -0.34 -9.91 6.99
N LEU A 198 0.47 -10.15 5.97
CA LEU A 198 0.05 -10.30 4.59
C LEU A 198 0.18 -11.78 4.21
N HIS A 199 -0.87 -12.34 3.66
CA HIS A 199 -0.86 -13.68 3.10
C HIS A 199 -0.99 -13.62 1.58
N PHE A 200 -0.28 -14.50 0.89
CA PHE A 200 -0.18 -14.56 -0.56
C PHE A 200 -0.63 -15.92 -1.05
N TYR A 201 -1.66 -15.95 -1.89
CA TYR A 201 -2.28 -17.18 -2.41
C TYR A 201 -2.43 -17.15 -3.93
N ASP A 202 -2.61 -18.33 -4.50
CA ASP A 202 -3.01 -18.53 -5.89
C ASP A 202 -2.09 -17.81 -6.88
N PHE A 203 -0.79 -18.11 -6.84
CA PHE A 203 0.18 -17.49 -7.72
C PHE A 203 -0.15 -17.74 -9.18
N LYS A 204 -0.09 -16.69 -10.00
CA LYS A 204 -0.35 -16.70 -11.44
C LYS A 204 0.65 -15.85 -12.19
N THR A 205 0.96 -16.24 -13.40
CA THR A 205 1.83 -15.46 -14.28
C THR A 205 1.02 -14.43 -15.05
N PHE A 206 1.36 -13.15 -14.87
CA PHE A 206 0.83 -12.02 -15.64
C PHE A 206 1.96 -11.36 -16.42
N GLU A 207 1.91 -11.41 -17.74
CA GLU A 207 2.93 -10.83 -18.62
C GLU A 207 4.37 -11.23 -18.24
N GLY A 208 4.57 -12.52 -17.94
CA GLY A 208 5.88 -13.08 -17.61
C GLY A 208 6.33 -12.90 -16.15
N VAL A 209 5.53 -12.23 -15.31
CA VAL A 209 5.82 -12.07 -13.88
C VAL A 209 4.82 -12.85 -13.06
N GLU A 210 5.34 -13.66 -12.13
CA GLU A 210 4.54 -14.43 -11.22
C GLU A 210 4.18 -13.59 -9.99
N VAL A 211 2.87 -13.48 -9.71
CA VAL A 211 2.34 -12.72 -8.59
C VAL A 211 1.19 -13.47 -7.91
N PRO A 212 0.96 -13.27 -6.59
CA PRO A 212 -0.21 -13.83 -5.92
C PRO A 212 -1.48 -13.21 -6.51
N SER A 213 -2.44 -14.02 -6.93
CA SER A 213 -3.71 -13.50 -7.42
C SER A 213 -4.70 -13.18 -6.32
N ASN A 214 -4.47 -13.67 -5.09
CA ASN A 214 -5.25 -13.37 -3.89
C ASN A 214 -4.32 -12.97 -2.74
N ILE A 215 -4.55 -11.79 -2.16
CA ILE A 215 -3.74 -11.20 -1.10
C ILE A 215 -4.66 -10.83 0.05
N ILE A 216 -4.34 -11.28 1.25
CA ILE A 216 -5.12 -11.01 2.46
C ILE A 216 -4.26 -10.23 3.44
N PHE A 217 -4.83 -9.15 3.97
CA PHE A 217 -4.23 -8.35 5.03
C PHE A 217 -4.95 -8.61 6.34
N GLU A 218 -4.18 -8.94 7.37
CA GLU A 218 -4.68 -9.19 8.72
C GLU A 218 -4.03 -8.24 9.73
N LEU A 219 -4.78 -7.95 10.78
CA LEU A 219 -4.33 -7.23 11.95
C LEU A 219 -4.65 -8.06 13.19
N ASP A 220 -3.61 -8.49 13.92
CA ASP A 220 -3.74 -9.39 15.08
C ASP A 220 -4.57 -10.65 14.77
N GLY A 221 -4.40 -11.20 13.55
CA GLY A 221 -5.12 -12.38 13.07
C GLY A 221 -6.53 -12.11 12.54
N ALA A 222 -7.04 -10.88 12.62
CA ALA A 222 -8.32 -10.51 12.05
C ALA A 222 -8.13 -9.97 10.62
N LYS A 223 -8.77 -10.60 9.65
CA LYS A 223 -8.79 -10.19 8.25
C LYS A 223 -9.57 -8.88 8.10
N PHE A 224 -8.95 -7.86 7.48
CA PHE A 224 -9.59 -6.56 7.26
C PHE A 224 -9.61 -6.12 5.80
N LEU A 225 -8.71 -6.64 4.96
CA LEU A 225 -8.64 -6.31 3.54
C LEU A 225 -8.29 -7.54 2.72
N GLU A 226 -8.92 -7.66 1.56
CA GLU A 226 -8.59 -8.68 0.57
C GLU A 226 -8.46 -8.03 -0.81
N ILE A 227 -7.44 -8.44 -1.56
CA ILE A 227 -7.22 -8.02 -2.95
C ILE A 227 -7.24 -9.25 -3.84
N LYS A 228 -8.12 -9.25 -4.85
CA LYS A 228 -8.18 -10.29 -5.89
C LYS A 228 -7.80 -9.70 -7.23
N ILE A 229 -6.65 -10.08 -7.75
CA ILE A 229 -6.12 -9.58 -9.02
C ILE A 229 -6.87 -10.25 -10.19
N LYS A 230 -7.45 -9.41 -11.07
CA LYS A 230 -8.12 -9.85 -12.29
C LYS A 230 -7.18 -9.82 -13.51
N LYS A 231 -6.35 -8.78 -13.59
CA LYS A 231 -5.46 -8.58 -14.74
C LYS A 231 -4.32 -7.62 -14.38
N ILE A 232 -3.12 -7.93 -14.85
CA ILE A 232 -1.99 -6.99 -14.90
C ILE A 232 -1.56 -6.86 -16.36
N ALA A 233 -1.26 -5.64 -16.80
CA ALA A 233 -0.70 -5.36 -18.12
C ALA A 233 0.47 -4.39 -17.94
N ARG A 234 1.59 -4.70 -18.59
CA ARG A 234 2.80 -3.88 -18.61
C ARG A 234 2.79 -2.97 -19.82
N LYS A 235 3.28 -1.76 -19.68
CA LYS A 235 3.34 -0.76 -20.74
C LYS A 235 4.63 0.06 -20.62
N LYS A 236 5.19 0.47 -21.73
CA LYS A 236 6.35 1.38 -21.74
C LYS A 236 6.00 2.74 -21.11
N SER A 237 4.79 3.22 -21.30
CA SER A 237 4.33 4.49 -20.71
C SER A 237 2.80 4.60 -20.73
N PHE A 238 2.28 5.56 -19.98
CA PHE A 238 0.89 6.02 -20.01
C PHE A 238 0.82 7.46 -20.50
N SER A 239 -0.34 7.85 -21.04
CA SER A 239 -0.58 9.23 -21.46
C SER A 239 -0.48 10.21 -20.28
N SER A 240 -0.16 11.45 -20.58
CA SER A 240 -0.10 12.52 -19.55
C SER A 240 -1.43 12.73 -18.83
N GLY A 241 -2.56 12.47 -19.49
CA GLY A 241 -3.89 12.53 -18.88
C GLY A 241 -4.12 11.51 -17.78
N THR A 242 -3.42 10.35 -17.81
CA THR A 242 -3.47 9.36 -16.73
C THR A 242 -3.00 9.96 -15.39
N TRP A 243 -2.11 10.93 -15.42
CA TRP A 243 -1.47 11.53 -14.25
C TRP A 243 -2.09 12.87 -13.83
N ARG A 244 -3.40 13.03 -14.05
CA ARG A 244 -4.16 14.21 -13.64
C ARG A 244 -5.47 13.78 -13.01
N LEU A 245 -5.79 14.28 -11.83
CA LEU A 245 -7.13 14.22 -11.28
C LEU A 245 -7.83 15.55 -11.58
N ASN A 246 -8.95 15.47 -12.28
CA ASN A 246 -9.81 16.63 -12.47
C ASN A 246 -10.67 16.81 -11.23
N ILE A 247 -10.43 17.89 -10.46
CA ILE A 247 -11.22 18.24 -9.28
C ILE A 247 -12.23 19.31 -9.69
N PRO A 248 -13.53 18.97 -9.77
CA PRO A 248 -14.55 19.94 -10.12
C PRO A 248 -14.61 21.09 -9.09
N LYS A 249 -14.94 22.32 -9.56
CA LYS A 249 -15.06 23.50 -8.67
C LYS A 249 -16.09 23.33 -7.56
N SER A 250 -17.06 22.43 -7.75
CA SER A 250 -18.10 22.12 -6.74
C SER A 250 -17.61 21.22 -5.59
N PHE A 251 -16.39 20.66 -5.69
CA PHE A 251 -15.85 19.82 -4.62
C PHE A 251 -15.30 20.68 -3.49
N LYS A 252 -15.56 20.24 -2.26
CA LYS A 252 -15.04 20.87 -1.05
C LYS A 252 -13.76 20.18 -0.61
N ARG A 253 -12.76 20.97 -0.20
CA ARG A 253 -11.54 20.45 0.39
C ARG A 253 -11.80 20.00 1.83
N VAL A 254 -11.21 18.86 2.23
CA VAL A 254 -11.24 18.32 3.59
C VAL A 254 -9.81 18.24 4.09
N GLY A 255 -9.57 18.51 5.39
CA GLY A 255 -8.26 18.36 6.03
C GLY A 255 -7.35 19.59 5.90
N GLU A 256 -7.89 20.78 6.14
CA GLU A 256 -7.10 21.96 6.53
C GLU A 256 -6.95 22.03 8.03
#